data_c48e0395bfcc142e4b99eca5f88c920c
#
_entry.id   c48e0395bfcc142e4b99eca5f88c920c
#
_cell.length_a   1.000
_cell.length_b   1.000
_cell.length_c   1.000
_cell.angle_alpha   90.00
_cell.angle_beta   90.00
_cell.angle_gamma   90.00
#
_symmetry.space_group_name_H-M   'P 1'
#
loop_
_entity.id
_entity.type
_entity.pdbx_description
1 polymer ?
#
loop_
_entity_poly.entity_id
_entity_poly.type
_entity_poly.pdbx_seq_one_letter_code
_entity_poly.pdbx_strand_id
1 'polypeptide(L)'
;SLTHSQDMGEMVLWGQGEMHLRVALEKLVRKYGIDASTRPRQIPYKETIRKSAEVRGRHKKQSGGHGQFGDVVVTIKPQPRGAGFEFSDEITGGVVPKNYIPSVEIGVRDYLHTGPLGFPVVDVSVCLIDGSYHSVDSSDMAFRQAGRIAMTEGMPQCSPVLLEPVMAVEIAVPSDATAKINSIVSSRRGQILGFDARPGWPGWDLVEVHLPESEIQNLIVELRSATAGVGTFHAKFDHLAELTGKAADQVLAGRGAKAA
;
A
#
# COMPACT_ATOMS: atom_id res chain seq x y z
N SER A 1 -19.87 1.70 13.26
CA SER A 1 -20.08 1.14 11.91
C SER A 1 -19.13 -0.02 11.64
N LEU A 2 -19.51 -0.88 10.68
CA LEU A 2 -18.70 -1.99 10.21
C LEU A 2 -18.40 -1.75 8.73
N THR A 3 -17.13 -1.84 8.34
CA THR A 3 -16.70 -1.68 6.94
C THR A 3 -15.81 -2.84 6.52
N HIS A 4 -15.79 -3.15 5.23
CA HIS A 4 -14.88 -4.13 4.66
C HIS A 4 -13.69 -3.40 4.01
N SER A 5 -12.48 -3.69 4.47
CA SER A 5 -11.25 -3.19 3.84
C SER A 5 -10.88 -4.09 2.67
N GLN A 6 -11.06 -3.62 1.44
CA GLN A 6 -10.74 -4.40 0.23
C GLN A 6 -9.23 -4.65 0.12
N ASP A 7 -8.39 -3.67 0.47
CA ASP A 7 -6.93 -3.77 0.40
C ASP A 7 -6.36 -4.85 1.33
N MET A 8 -6.97 -5.05 2.49
CA MET A 8 -6.47 -5.99 3.51
C MET A 8 -7.33 -7.25 3.64
N GLY A 9 -8.51 -7.30 2.98
CA GLY A 9 -9.45 -8.42 3.08
C GLY A 9 -9.99 -8.64 4.49
N GLU A 10 -10.11 -7.57 5.30
CA GLU A 10 -10.55 -7.67 6.69
C GLU A 10 -11.78 -6.80 6.97
N MET A 11 -12.57 -7.23 7.96
CA MET A 11 -13.70 -6.47 8.47
C MET A 11 -13.21 -5.51 9.54
N VAL A 12 -13.52 -4.21 9.41
CA VAL A 12 -13.11 -3.17 10.35
C VAL A 12 -14.32 -2.66 11.12
N LEU A 13 -14.28 -2.80 12.45
CA LEU A 13 -15.29 -2.28 13.36
C LEU A 13 -14.87 -0.88 13.85
N TRP A 14 -15.69 0.13 13.54
CA TRP A 14 -15.49 1.51 13.95
C TRP A 14 -16.39 1.87 15.11
N GLY A 15 -15.82 2.53 16.13
CA GLY A 15 -16.54 3.00 17.29
C GLY A 15 -16.07 4.39 17.75
N GLN A 16 -16.85 5.03 18.62
CA GLN A 16 -16.55 6.35 19.20
C GLN A 16 -15.49 6.29 20.32
N GLY A 17 -14.98 5.10 20.64
CA GLY A 17 -13.97 4.84 21.66
C GLY A 17 -13.98 3.37 22.05
N GLU A 18 -13.01 2.97 22.87
CA GLU A 18 -12.80 1.58 23.30
C GLU A 18 -14.03 0.95 23.96
N MET A 19 -14.68 1.69 24.87
CA MET A 19 -15.90 1.21 25.55
C MET A 19 -17.04 0.95 24.58
N HIS A 20 -17.20 1.78 23.54
CA HIS A 20 -18.22 1.55 22.51
C HIS A 20 -17.94 0.28 21.71
N LEU A 21 -16.68 0.03 21.33
CA LEU A 21 -16.27 -1.19 20.63
C LEU A 21 -16.49 -2.43 21.52
N ARG A 22 -16.10 -2.37 22.78
CA ARG A 22 -16.29 -3.45 23.76
C ARG A 22 -17.76 -3.81 23.94
N VAL A 23 -18.63 -2.82 24.15
CA VAL A 23 -20.08 -3.04 24.27
C VAL A 23 -20.66 -3.64 22.99
N ALA A 24 -20.18 -3.21 21.81
CA ALA A 24 -20.63 -3.78 20.54
C ALA A 24 -20.25 -5.27 20.42
N LEU A 25 -19.03 -5.66 20.80
CA LEU A 25 -18.58 -7.04 20.82
C LEU A 25 -19.35 -7.89 21.84
N GLU A 26 -19.53 -7.39 23.07
CA GLU A 26 -20.34 -8.06 24.10
C GLU A 26 -21.79 -8.31 23.64
N LYS A 27 -22.38 -7.36 22.89
CA LYS A 27 -23.71 -7.54 22.28
C LYS A 27 -23.73 -8.62 21.21
N LEU A 28 -22.67 -8.75 20.38
CA LEU A 28 -22.56 -9.83 19.41
C LEU A 28 -22.59 -11.20 20.08
N VAL A 29 -21.80 -11.39 21.13
CA VAL A 29 -21.79 -12.64 21.92
C VAL A 29 -23.17 -12.90 22.53
N ARG A 30 -23.67 -11.94 23.33
CA ARG A 30 -24.88 -12.15 24.17
C ARG A 30 -26.17 -12.27 23.36
N LYS A 31 -26.31 -11.49 22.26
CA LYS A 31 -27.56 -11.45 21.49
C LYS A 31 -27.58 -12.42 20.31
N TYR A 32 -26.42 -12.66 19.70
CA TYR A 32 -26.31 -13.45 18.48
C TYR A 32 -25.46 -14.70 18.60
N GLY A 33 -24.84 -14.95 19.77
CA GLY A 33 -23.97 -16.11 19.98
C GLY A 33 -22.69 -16.09 19.14
N ILE A 34 -22.29 -14.92 18.62
CA ILE A 34 -21.11 -14.76 17.76
C ILE A 34 -19.93 -14.35 18.63
N ASP A 35 -18.95 -15.24 18.76
CA ASP A 35 -17.65 -14.94 19.37
C ASP A 35 -16.69 -14.42 18.30
N ALA A 36 -16.36 -13.13 18.37
CA ALA A 36 -15.51 -12.46 17.41
C ALA A 36 -14.16 -12.10 18.05
N SER A 37 -13.08 -12.68 17.57
CA SER A 37 -11.74 -12.23 17.92
C SER A 37 -11.40 -10.91 17.23
N THR A 38 -10.74 -10.01 17.93
CA THR A 38 -10.31 -8.72 17.38
C THR A 38 -8.80 -8.58 17.40
N ARG A 39 -8.29 -7.83 16.42
CA ARG A 39 -6.88 -7.43 16.33
C ARG A 39 -6.79 -5.98 15.91
N PRO A 40 -5.69 -5.28 16.19
CA PRO A 40 -5.45 -3.96 15.63
C PRO A 40 -5.54 -3.99 14.10
N ARG A 41 -6.12 -2.93 13.51
CA ARG A 41 -6.19 -2.78 12.05
C ARG A 41 -4.80 -2.83 11.44
N GLN A 42 -4.65 -3.56 10.35
CA GLN A 42 -3.39 -3.61 9.62
C GLN A 42 -3.23 -2.35 8.76
N ILE A 43 -2.01 -1.84 8.70
CA ILE A 43 -1.68 -0.69 7.85
C ILE A 43 -1.47 -1.19 6.43
N PRO A 44 -2.12 -0.60 5.42
CA PRO A 44 -2.00 -1.01 4.02
C PRO A 44 -0.72 -0.42 3.38
N TYR A 45 0.45 -0.91 3.84
CA TYR A 45 1.71 -0.55 3.21
C TYR A 45 1.74 -0.95 1.74
N LYS A 46 2.42 -0.17 0.93
CA LYS A 46 2.69 -0.44 -0.49
C LYS A 46 4.21 -0.39 -0.71
N GLU A 47 4.64 -0.68 -1.93
CA GLU A 47 6.03 -0.47 -2.34
C GLU A 47 6.10 0.14 -3.73
N THR A 48 7.21 0.78 -4.02
CA THR A 48 7.52 1.34 -5.33
C THR A 48 9.02 1.26 -5.59
N ILE A 49 9.48 1.83 -6.68
CA ILE A 49 10.88 1.83 -7.09
C ILE A 49 11.41 3.25 -7.26
N ARG A 50 12.74 3.40 -7.15
CA ARG A 50 13.43 4.68 -7.35
C ARG A 50 14.25 4.76 -8.63
N LYS A 51 14.60 3.61 -9.22
CA LYS A 51 15.45 3.49 -10.40
C LYS A 51 14.75 2.71 -11.50
N SER A 52 15.20 2.92 -12.72
CA SER A 52 14.77 2.15 -13.88
C SER A 52 15.71 0.96 -14.10
N ALA A 53 15.17 -0.11 -14.69
CA ALA A 53 15.96 -1.24 -15.18
C ALA A 53 15.38 -1.75 -16.49
N GLU A 54 16.24 -2.29 -17.32
CA GLU A 54 15.88 -3.06 -18.49
C GLU A 54 16.25 -4.52 -18.24
N VAL A 55 15.31 -5.42 -18.40
CA VAL A 55 15.49 -6.83 -18.04
C VAL A 55 14.80 -7.75 -19.05
N ARG A 56 15.40 -8.92 -19.20
CA ARG A 56 14.85 -9.99 -20.03
C ARG A 56 14.23 -11.06 -19.16
N GLY A 57 12.97 -11.40 -19.42
CA GLY A 57 12.29 -12.55 -18.82
C GLY A 57 12.09 -13.64 -19.84
N ARG A 58 12.66 -14.82 -19.59
CA ARG A 58 12.57 -15.95 -20.51
C ARG A 58 11.99 -17.18 -19.83
N HIS A 59 10.84 -17.61 -20.30
CA HIS A 59 10.24 -18.88 -19.92
C HIS A 59 10.51 -19.91 -21.03
N LYS A 60 11.35 -20.90 -20.71
CA LYS A 60 11.61 -22.03 -21.61
C LYS A 60 11.51 -23.32 -20.81
N LYS A 61 10.54 -24.15 -21.14
CA LYS A 61 10.35 -25.47 -20.52
C LYS A 61 10.11 -26.50 -21.63
N GLN A 62 10.84 -27.60 -21.53
CA GLN A 62 10.70 -28.71 -22.44
C GLN A 62 10.64 -30.00 -21.61
N SER A 63 9.49 -30.66 -21.62
CA SER A 63 9.26 -31.90 -20.86
C SER A 63 8.39 -32.82 -21.72
N GLY A 64 9.01 -33.68 -22.52
CA GLY A 64 8.40 -34.81 -23.24
C GLY A 64 7.06 -34.53 -23.93
N GLY A 65 7.06 -33.68 -24.99
CA GLY A 65 5.86 -33.25 -25.71
C GLY A 65 6.00 -31.82 -26.22
N HIS A 66 4.88 -31.07 -26.33
CA HIS A 66 4.91 -29.65 -26.67
C HIS A 66 5.70 -28.87 -25.62
N GLY A 67 6.71 -28.11 -26.07
CA GLY A 67 7.47 -27.20 -25.24
C GLY A 67 6.64 -25.97 -24.83
N GLN A 68 7.20 -25.16 -23.91
CA GLN A 68 6.68 -23.85 -23.56
C GLN A 68 7.78 -22.82 -23.82
N PHE A 69 7.47 -21.77 -24.57
CA PHE A 69 8.43 -20.74 -24.92
C PHE A 69 7.76 -19.36 -24.86
N GLY A 70 8.32 -18.46 -24.07
CA GLY A 70 8.01 -17.04 -24.03
C GLY A 70 9.27 -16.27 -23.66
N ASP A 71 9.57 -15.19 -24.37
CA ASP A 71 10.78 -14.41 -24.20
C ASP A 71 10.45 -12.94 -24.43
N VAL A 72 10.70 -12.12 -23.42
CA VAL A 72 10.35 -10.68 -23.41
C VAL A 72 11.48 -9.86 -22.83
N VAL A 73 11.67 -8.67 -23.34
CA VAL A 73 12.52 -7.63 -22.75
C VAL A 73 11.62 -6.47 -22.35
N VAL A 74 11.70 -6.06 -21.09
CA VAL A 74 10.89 -4.97 -20.56
C VAL A 74 11.77 -3.91 -19.94
N THR A 75 11.35 -2.65 -20.05
CA THR A 75 11.88 -1.53 -19.28
C THR A 75 10.92 -1.22 -18.15
N ILE A 76 11.41 -1.21 -16.91
CA ILE A 76 10.66 -0.87 -15.72
C ILE A 76 11.10 0.51 -15.27
N LYS A 77 10.17 1.45 -15.07
CA LYS A 77 10.46 2.84 -14.67
C LYS A 77 9.57 3.28 -13.51
N PRO A 78 10.10 4.08 -12.57
CA PRO A 78 9.26 4.71 -11.56
C PRO A 78 8.31 5.74 -12.20
N GLN A 79 7.12 5.90 -11.60
CA GLN A 79 6.16 6.92 -11.96
C GLN A 79 5.99 7.94 -10.83
N PRO A 80 5.43 9.14 -11.12
CA PRO A 80 5.03 10.08 -10.08
C PRO A 80 4.08 9.45 -9.08
N ARG A 81 4.15 9.91 -7.82
CA ARG A 81 3.31 9.38 -6.75
C ARG A 81 1.82 9.56 -7.06
N GLY A 82 1.06 8.46 -6.95
CA GLY A 82 -0.37 8.43 -7.27
C GLY A 82 -0.69 8.17 -8.75
N ALA A 83 0.30 7.99 -9.62
CA ALA A 83 0.07 7.68 -11.03
C ALA A 83 -0.41 6.23 -11.26
N GLY A 84 -0.17 5.35 -10.29
CA GLY A 84 -0.60 3.96 -10.38
C GLY A 84 0.30 3.10 -11.28
N PHE A 85 -0.31 2.21 -12.05
CA PHE A 85 0.39 1.30 -12.95
C PHE A 85 0.04 1.56 -14.41
N GLU A 86 1.07 1.65 -15.25
CA GLU A 86 0.93 1.77 -16.70
C GLU A 86 1.70 0.66 -17.40
N PHE A 87 1.09 0.08 -18.44
CA PHE A 87 1.74 -0.86 -19.34
C PHE A 87 1.68 -0.34 -20.77
N SER A 88 2.80 -0.41 -21.48
CA SER A 88 2.91 -0.04 -22.90
C SER A 88 3.77 -1.04 -23.64
N ASP A 89 3.73 -0.99 -24.96
CA ASP A 89 4.64 -1.74 -25.81
C ASP A 89 5.22 -0.88 -26.93
N GLU A 90 6.47 -1.15 -27.30
CA GLU A 90 7.20 -0.55 -28.41
C GLU A 90 7.67 -1.64 -29.38
N ILE A 91 6.97 -2.76 -29.45
CA ILE A 91 7.34 -3.91 -30.29
C ILE A 91 7.32 -3.53 -31.78
N THR A 92 8.43 -3.77 -32.42
CA THR A 92 8.62 -3.60 -33.88
C THR A 92 8.92 -4.93 -34.55
N GLY A 93 8.58 -5.06 -35.83
CA GLY A 93 8.89 -6.25 -36.61
C GLY A 93 8.20 -7.56 -36.21
N GLY A 94 7.25 -7.50 -35.24
CA GLY A 94 6.47 -8.67 -34.83
C GLY A 94 7.27 -9.71 -34.03
N VAL A 95 8.38 -9.33 -33.39
CA VAL A 95 9.23 -10.21 -32.56
C VAL A 95 8.46 -10.84 -31.40
N VAL A 96 7.46 -10.11 -30.89
CA VAL A 96 6.40 -10.65 -30.03
C VAL A 96 5.08 -10.47 -30.78
N PRO A 97 4.36 -11.54 -31.12
CA PRO A 97 3.05 -11.43 -31.76
C PRO A 97 2.06 -10.66 -30.93
N LYS A 98 1.27 -9.78 -31.57
CA LYS A 98 0.33 -8.86 -30.91
C LYS A 98 -0.67 -9.56 -29.97
N ASN A 99 -1.07 -10.77 -30.29
CA ASN A 99 -1.99 -11.56 -29.48
C ASN A 99 -1.39 -11.98 -28.12
N TYR A 100 -0.05 -12.02 -27.96
CA TYR A 100 0.62 -12.37 -26.71
C TYR A 100 0.96 -11.17 -25.83
N ILE A 101 0.91 -9.94 -26.35
CA ILE A 101 1.19 -8.71 -25.56
C ILE A 101 0.28 -8.58 -24.34
N PRO A 102 -1.05 -8.81 -24.44
CA PRO A 102 -1.93 -8.80 -23.26
C PRO A 102 -1.56 -9.84 -22.21
N SER A 103 -1.03 -11.00 -22.65
CA SER A 103 -0.59 -12.06 -21.74
C SER A 103 0.65 -11.65 -20.94
N VAL A 104 1.57 -10.90 -21.56
CA VAL A 104 2.72 -10.29 -20.86
C VAL A 104 2.23 -9.30 -19.79
N GLU A 105 1.30 -8.42 -20.15
CA GLU A 105 0.71 -7.46 -19.20
C GLU A 105 0.08 -8.16 -18.00
N ILE A 106 -0.68 -9.23 -18.21
CA ILE A 106 -1.27 -10.03 -17.12
C ILE A 106 -0.17 -10.57 -16.21
N GLY A 107 0.92 -11.10 -16.78
CA GLY A 107 2.05 -11.61 -15.99
C GLY A 107 2.74 -10.54 -15.16
N VAL A 108 2.89 -9.33 -15.70
CA VAL A 108 3.39 -8.15 -14.99
C VAL A 108 2.44 -7.77 -13.85
N ARG A 109 1.13 -7.64 -14.11
CA ARG A 109 0.10 -7.31 -13.10
C ARG A 109 0.04 -8.33 -11.97
N ASP A 110 0.16 -9.61 -12.27
CA ASP A 110 0.20 -10.68 -11.25
C ASP A 110 1.36 -10.48 -10.27
N TYR A 111 2.53 -10.05 -10.78
CA TYR A 111 3.68 -9.78 -9.93
C TYR A 111 3.46 -8.56 -9.03
N LEU A 112 2.77 -7.52 -9.50
CA LEU A 112 2.56 -6.28 -8.74
C LEU A 112 1.70 -6.46 -7.48
N HIS A 113 0.98 -7.58 -7.34
CA HIS A 113 0.26 -7.89 -6.10
C HIS A 113 1.20 -8.13 -4.92
N THR A 114 2.42 -8.59 -5.19
CA THR A 114 3.43 -8.83 -4.14
C THR A 114 4.81 -8.63 -4.74
N GLY A 115 5.38 -7.46 -4.52
CA GLY A 115 6.70 -7.08 -5.01
C GLY A 115 7.86 -7.61 -4.15
N PRO A 116 9.09 -7.14 -4.39
CA PRO A 116 10.30 -7.66 -3.74
C PRO A 116 10.37 -7.42 -2.23
N LEU A 117 9.67 -6.41 -1.70
CA LEU A 117 9.57 -6.17 -0.25
C LEU A 117 8.35 -6.90 0.36
N GLY A 118 7.54 -7.56 -0.47
CA GLY A 118 6.39 -8.34 -0.07
C GLY A 118 5.09 -7.54 0.03
N PHE A 119 5.01 -6.33 -0.52
CA PHE A 119 3.81 -5.49 -0.53
C PHE A 119 3.30 -5.25 -1.95
N PRO A 120 2.05 -4.81 -2.13
CA PRO A 120 1.57 -4.41 -3.45
C PRO A 120 2.40 -3.25 -4.01
N VAL A 121 2.81 -3.38 -5.27
CA VAL A 121 3.59 -2.37 -5.99
C VAL A 121 2.68 -1.34 -6.61
N VAL A 122 3.04 -0.06 -6.49
CA VAL A 122 2.33 1.07 -7.11
C VAL A 122 3.32 2.04 -7.75
N ASP A 123 2.80 2.92 -8.61
CA ASP A 123 3.54 4.01 -9.25
C ASP A 123 4.75 3.52 -10.07
N VAL A 124 4.49 2.54 -10.93
CA VAL A 124 5.47 1.98 -11.87
C VAL A 124 4.90 1.91 -13.28
N SER A 125 5.75 2.13 -14.27
CA SER A 125 5.44 1.85 -15.67
C SER A 125 6.32 0.72 -16.19
N VAL A 126 5.75 -0.14 -17.02
CA VAL A 126 6.45 -1.24 -17.67
C VAL A 126 6.21 -1.14 -19.17
N CYS A 127 7.27 -1.04 -19.95
CA CYS A 127 7.22 -1.03 -21.40
C CYS A 127 7.84 -2.31 -21.95
N LEU A 128 7.09 -3.05 -22.75
CA LEU A 128 7.58 -4.20 -23.50
C LEU A 128 8.30 -3.69 -24.75
N ILE A 129 9.63 -3.89 -24.85
CA ILE A 129 10.46 -3.30 -25.90
C ILE A 129 10.98 -4.30 -26.92
N ASP A 130 11.16 -5.57 -26.52
CA ASP A 130 11.69 -6.62 -27.39
C ASP A 130 11.25 -8.01 -26.88
N GLY A 131 11.58 -9.04 -27.64
CA GLY A 131 11.35 -10.43 -27.26
C GLY A 131 11.56 -11.40 -28.42
N SER A 132 11.14 -12.63 -28.23
CA SER A 132 11.09 -13.62 -29.28
C SER A 132 9.99 -14.64 -29.03
N TYR A 133 9.54 -15.30 -30.09
CA TYR A 133 8.55 -16.35 -30.00
C TYR A 133 9.01 -17.61 -30.78
N HIS A 134 8.40 -18.72 -30.45
CA HIS A 134 8.58 -19.98 -31.17
C HIS A 134 7.25 -20.40 -31.79
N SER A 135 7.25 -20.75 -33.09
CA SER A 135 6.03 -20.99 -33.85
C SER A 135 5.14 -22.13 -33.30
N VAL A 136 5.72 -23.06 -32.54
CA VAL A 136 5.01 -24.24 -31.99
C VAL A 136 4.85 -24.17 -30.46
N ASP A 137 5.88 -23.69 -29.75
CA ASP A 137 5.94 -23.77 -28.30
C ASP A 137 5.47 -22.50 -27.57
N SER A 138 5.18 -21.41 -28.30
CA SER A 138 4.69 -20.17 -27.72
C SER A 138 3.18 -20.25 -27.43
N SER A 139 2.81 -19.72 -26.28
CA SER A 139 1.42 -19.64 -25.81
C SER A 139 1.21 -18.46 -24.88
N ASP A 140 -0.05 -18.08 -24.66
CA ASP A 140 -0.43 -17.03 -23.68
C ASP A 140 0.17 -17.29 -22.30
N MET A 141 0.11 -18.55 -21.83
CA MET A 141 0.67 -18.94 -20.55
C MET A 141 2.20 -18.76 -20.52
N ALA A 142 2.90 -19.09 -21.60
CA ALA A 142 4.36 -18.94 -21.67
C ALA A 142 4.76 -17.46 -21.62
N PHE A 143 4.04 -16.56 -22.32
CA PHE A 143 4.30 -15.12 -22.29
C PHE A 143 3.89 -14.48 -20.96
N ARG A 144 2.81 -14.93 -20.32
CA ARG A 144 2.45 -14.53 -18.97
C ARG A 144 3.57 -14.87 -17.96
N GLN A 145 4.13 -16.08 -18.04
CA GLN A 145 5.26 -16.48 -17.20
C GLN A 145 6.53 -15.68 -17.53
N ALA A 146 6.82 -15.41 -18.80
CA ALA A 146 7.96 -14.59 -19.20
C ALA A 146 7.87 -13.17 -18.63
N GLY A 147 6.69 -12.53 -18.70
CA GLY A 147 6.42 -11.23 -18.07
C GLY A 147 6.65 -11.26 -16.55
N ARG A 148 6.15 -12.28 -15.87
CA ARG A 148 6.35 -12.45 -14.42
C ARG A 148 7.83 -12.65 -14.07
N ILE A 149 8.58 -13.44 -14.86
CA ILE A 149 10.03 -13.66 -14.67
C ILE A 149 10.77 -12.33 -14.82
N ALA A 150 10.48 -11.55 -15.88
CA ALA A 150 11.09 -10.24 -16.09
C ALA A 150 10.91 -9.32 -14.87
N MET A 151 9.69 -9.27 -14.30
CA MET A 151 9.44 -8.48 -13.09
C MET A 151 10.18 -9.03 -11.87
N THR A 152 10.26 -10.37 -11.71
CA THR A 152 10.98 -11.01 -10.59
C THR A 152 12.47 -10.67 -10.60
N GLU A 153 13.07 -10.62 -11.78
CA GLU A 153 14.50 -10.31 -11.94
C GLU A 153 14.77 -8.79 -11.93
N GLY A 154 13.85 -7.99 -12.48
CA GLY A 154 14.04 -6.56 -12.66
C GLY A 154 13.73 -5.70 -11.44
N MET A 155 12.64 -5.99 -10.76
CA MET A 155 12.19 -5.15 -9.65
C MET A 155 13.21 -4.99 -8.52
N PRO A 156 13.97 -6.03 -8.09
CA PRO A 156 15.01 -5.87 -7.09
C PRO A 156 16.13 -4.91 -7.52
N GLN A 157 16.41 -4.80 -8.83
CA GLN A 157 17.44 -3.91 -9.38
C GLN A 157 17.00 -2.44 -9.39
N CYS A 158 15.70 -2.19 -9.30
CA CYS A 158 15.09 -0.86 -9.36
C CYS A 158 15.13 -0.09 -8.02
N SER A 159 15.87 -0.55 -7.02
CA SER A 159 15.92 0.07 -5.68
C SER A 159 14.53 0.21 -5.07
N PRO A 160 13.87 -0.90 -4.71
CA PRO A 160 12.52 -0.87 -4.14
C PRO A 160 12.50 -0.15 -2.79
N VAL A 161 11.40 0.57 -2.53
CA VAL A 161 11.18 1.34 -1.31
C VAL A 161 9.78 1.14 -0.79
N LEU A 162 9.65 1.05 0.53
CA LEU A 162 8.37 0.90 1.23
C LEU A 162 7.62 2.24 1.24
N LEU A 163 6.31 2.18 1.07
CA LEU A 163 5.39 3.32 1.18
C LEU A 163 4.44 3.11 2.35
N GLU A 164 4.27 4.17 3.16
CA GLU A 164 3.25 4.21 4.21
C GLU A 164 2.13 5.18 3.84
N PRO A 165 0.87 4.88 4.21
CA PRO A 165 -0.22 5.82 4.05
C PRO A 165 -0.09 6.96 5.05
N VAL A 166 -0.21 8.19 4.54
CA VAL A 166 -0.28 9.42 5.32
C VAL A 166 -1.71 9.93 5.30
N MET A 167 -2.21 10.28 6.48
CA MET A 167 -3.56 10.78 6.68
C MET A 167 -3.53 12.29 6.87
N ALA A 168 -4.42 13.01 6.21
CA ALA A 168 -4.77 14.37 6.60
C ALA A 168 -5.69 14.30 7.82
N VAL A 169 -5.25 14.88 8.94
CA VAL A 169 -5.93 14.81 10.22
C VAL A 169 -6.28 16.23 10.69
N GLU A 170 -7.54 16.46 10.99
CA GLU A 170 -8.07 17.67 11.59
C GLU A 170 -8.29 17.41 13.08
N ILE A 171 -7.59 18.11 13.95
CA ILE A 171 -7.66 17.96 15.40
C ILE A 171 -8.35 19.18 15.98
N ALA A 172 -9.52 18.99 16.64
CA ALA A 172 -10.26 20.06 17.30
C ALA A 172 -10.02 20.01 18.81
N VAL A 173 -9.49 21.10 19.38
CA VAL A 173 -9.11 21.21 20.79
C VAL A 173 -9.38 22.62 21.35
N PRO A 174 -9.54 22.77 22.66
CA PRO A 174 -9.50 24.11 23.30
C PRO A 174 -8.16 24.82 23.01
N SER A 175 -8.21 26.13 22.80
CA SER A 175 -7.03 26.92 22.36
C SER A 175 -5.87 26.89 23.37
N ASP A 176 -6.15 26.68 24.65
CA ASP A 176 -5.12 26.52 25.69
C ASP A 176 -4.35 25.17 25.60
N ALA A 177 -4.89 24.20 24.88
CA ALA A 177 -4.27 22.89 24.68
C ALA A 177 -3.43 22.81 23.40
N THR A 178 -3.52 23.77 22.48
CA THR A 178 -2.87 23.72 21.15
C THR A 178 -1.37 23.44 21.22
N ALA A 179 -0.65 24.05 22.15
CA ALA A 179 0.78 23.81 22.33
C ALA A 179 1.10 22.34 22.70
N LYS A 180 0.24 21.67 23.49
CA LYS A 180 0.39 20.26 23.85
C LYS A 180 0.17 19.36 22.62
N ILE A 181 -0.79 19.74 21.76
CA ILE A 181 -1.06 19.00 20.53
C ILE A 181 0.15 19.01 19.60
N ASN A 182 0.84 20.13 19.47
CA ASN A 182 2.05 20.23 18.68
C ASN A 182 3.12 19.22 19.13
N SER A 183 3.29 19.03 20.43
CA SER A 183 4.22 18.04 20.99
C SER A 183 3.77 16.59 20.68
N ILE A 184 2.48 16.30 20.80
CA ILE A 184 1.91 14.98 20.49
C ILE A 184 2.10 14.64 19.02
N VAL A 185 1.80 15.57 18.11
CA VAL A 185 1.96 15.39 16.66
C VAL A 185 3.44 15.15 16.28
N SER A 186 4.34 15.98 16.83
CA SER A 186 5.78 15.86 16.55
C SER A 186 6.36 14.52 17.02
N SER A 187 5.93 14.02 18.19
CA SER A 187 6.38 12.72 18.71
C SER A 187 5.91 11.53 17.86
N ARG A 188 4.87 11.74 17.03
CA ARG A 188 4.25 10.75 16.13
C ARG A 188 4.66 10.89 14.66
N ARG A 189 5.83 11.45 14.40
CA ARG A 189 6.33 11.70 13.03
C ARG A 189 5.37 12.57 12.19
N GLY A 190 4.48 13.33 12.84
CA GLY A 190 3.50 14.17 12.18
C GLY A 190 4.08 15.49 11.72
N GLN A 191 3.48 16.03 10.67
CA GLN A 191 3.76 17.37 10.14
C GLN A 191 2.55 18.26 10.38
N ILE A 192 2.76 19.38 11.10
CA ILE A 192 1.73 20.38 11.30
C ILE A 192 1.68 21.24 10.03
N LEU A 193 0.49 21.38 9.45
CA LEU A 193 0.25 22.19 8.26
C LEU A 193 -0.19 23.61 8.66
N GLY A 194 -0.99 23.73 9.72
CA GLY A 194 -1.50 24.97 10.21
C GLY A 194 -2.47 24.77 11.37
N PHE A 195 -2.94 25.89 11.92
CA PHE A 195 -4.06 25.91 12.84
C PHE A 195 -4.84 27.21 12.71
N ASP A 196 -6.13 27.12 12.89
CA ASP A 196 -7.05 28.24 12.86
C ASP A 196 -8.09 28.12 13.97
N ALA A 197 -8.73 29.24 14.32
CA ALA A 197 -9.87 29.23 15.21
C ALA A 197 -11.01 28.40 14.60
N ARG A 198 -11.57 27.47 15.36
CA ARG A 198 -12.66 26.61 14.88
C ARG A 198 -13.93 27.44 14.62
N PRO A 199 -14.47 27.46 13.39
CA PRO A 199 -15.66 28.22 13.06
C PRO A 199 -16.86 27.86 13.94
N GLY A 200 -17.52 28.86 14.56
CA GLY A 200 -18.67 28.66 15.43
C GLY A 200 -18.37 28.14 16.84
N TRP A 201 -17.09 28.00 17.21
CA TRP A 201 -16.66 27.49 18.52
C TRP A 201 -15.62 28.42 19.15
N PRO A 202 -16.02 29.53 19.80
CA PRO A 202 -15.10 30.46 20.45
C PRO A 202 -14.21 29.73 21.47
N GLY A 203 -12.89 30.00 21.46
CA GLY A 203 -11.92 29.36 22.35
C GLY A 203 -11.50 27.95 21.94
N TRP A 204 -11.80 27.54 20.70
CA TRP A 204 -11.37 26.29 20.13
C TRP A 204 -10.54 26.49 18.86
N ASP A 205 -9.50 25.70 18.71
CA ASP A 205 -8.67 25.66 17.53
C ASP A 205 -8.89 24.36 16.74
N LEU A 206 -8.72 24.47 15.44
CA LEU A 206 -8.63 23.36 14.50
C LEU A 206 -7.18 23.28 14.04
N VAL A 207 -6.50 22.18 14.36
CA VAL A 207 -5.10 21.93 13.95
C VAL A 207 -5.11 20.95 12.80
N GLU A 208 -4.56 21.37 11.67
CA GLU A 208 -4.41 20.54 10.47
C GLU A 208 -3.02 19.91 10.44
N VAL A 209 -2.97 18.59 10.31
CA VAL A 209 -1.71 17.84 10.34
C VAL A 209 -1.69 16.70 9.33
N HIS A 210 -0.52 16.35 8.85
CA HIS A 210 -0.27 15.07 8.22
C HIS A 210 0.31 14.10 9.24
N LEU A 211 -0.31 12.92 9.38
CA LEU A 211 0.16 11.85 10.27
C LEU A 211 0.21 10.52 9.52
N PRO A 212 1.29 9.74 9.66
CA PRO A 212 1.28 8.36 9.20
C PRO A 212 0.14 7.57 9.83
N GLU A 213 -0.54 6.72 9.05
CA GLU A 213 -1.67 5.94 9.57
C GLU A 213 -1.28 5.04 10.74
N SER A 214 -0.04 4.53 10.76
CA SER A 214 0.51 3.74 11.86
C SER A 214 0.55 4.50 13.19
N GLU A 215 0.65 5.84 13.15
CA GLU A 215 0.78 6.70 14.32
C GLU A 215 -0.57 7.21 14.86
N ILE A 216 -1.68 6.92 14.16
CA ILE A 216 -3.03 7.34 14.58
C ILE A 216 -3.57 6.45 15.71
N GLN A 217 -3.07 5.23 15.84
CA GLN A 217 -3.45 4.36 16.95
C GLN A 217 -3.22 5.07 18.29
N ASN A 218 -4.23 5.00 19.15
CA ASN A 218 -4.22 5.64 20.47
C ASN A 218 -4.11 7.20 20.48
N LEU A 219 -4.11 7.86 19.33
CA LEU A 219 -4.10 9.32 19.26
C LEU A 219 -5.24 9.94 20.08
N ILE A 220 -6.45 9.37 19.97
CA ILE A 220 -7.61 9.87 20.72
C ILE A 220 -7.42 9.82 22.25
N VAL A 221 -6.69 8.84 22.76
CA VAL A 221 -6.42 8.70 24.18
C VAL A 221 -5.51 9.83 24.67
N GLU A 222 -4.44 10.12 23.93
CA GLU A 222 -3.53 11.22 24.26
C GLU A 222 -4.19 12.59 24.11
N LEU A 223 -4.97 12.79 23.04
CA LEU A 223 -5.73 14.02 22.82
C LEU A 223 -6.68 14.29 24.00
N ARG A 224 -7.44 13.29 24.42
CA ARG A 224 -8.36 13.41 25.55
C ARG A 224 -7.63 13.64 26.87
N SER A 225 -6.50 12.99 27.08
CA SER A 225 -5.66 13.25 28.26
C SER A 225 -5.14 14.69 28.29
N ALA A 226 -4.72 15.22 27.14
CA ALA A 226 -4.21 16.60 27.04
C ALA A 226 -5.30 17.68 27.16
N THR A 227 -6.57 17.35 26.91
CA THR A 227 -7.69 18.28 26.75
C THR A 227 -8.83 18.01 27.72
N ALA A 228 -8.58 17.38 28.89
CA ALA A 228 -9.59 17.00 29.85
C ALA A 228 -10.81 16.23 29.24
N GLY A 229 -10.55 15.40 28.23
CA GLY A 229 -11.54 14.51 27.62
C GLY A 229 -12.29 15.07 26.40
N VAL A 230 -12.09 16.34 26.04
CA VAL A 230 -12.93 16.99 25.00
C VAL A 230 -12.32 17.03 23.61
N GLY A 231 -11.01 16.83 23.45
CA GLY A 231 -10.33 16.81 22.15
C GLY A 231 -10.85 15.71 21.24
N THR A 232 -11.01 16.05 19.98
CA THR A 232 -11.47 15.13 18.92
C THR A 232 -10.60 15.25 17.68
N PHE A 233 -10.60 14.23 16.83
CA PHE A 233 -9.98 14.33 15.52
C PHE A 233 -10.81 13.63 14.44
N HIS A 234 -10.60 14.08 13.20
CA HIS A 234 -11.06 13.42 12.00
C HIS A 234 -9.86 13.14 11.10
N ALA A 235 -9.80 11.95 10.49
CA ALA A 235 -8.70 11.55 9.63
C ALA A 235 -9.24 11.00 8.31
N LYS A 236 -8.62 11.40 7.20
CA LYS A 236 -8.87 10.88 5.86
C LYS A 236 -7.54 10.56 5.18
N PHE A 237 -7.52 9.59 4.28
CA PHE A 237 -6.34 9.30 3.47
C PHE A 237 -5.97 10.53 2.63
N ASP A 238 -4.68 10.86 2.58
CA ASP A 238 -4.15 11.95 1.77
C ASP A 238 -3.21 11.40 0.67
N HIS A 239 -2.08 10.84 1.04
CA HIS A 239 -1.10 10.33 0.08
C HIS A 239 -0.28 9.17 0.64
N LEU A 240 0.52 8.56 -0.24
CA LEU A 240 1.55 7.59 0.15
C LEU A 240 2.91 8.30 0.24
N ALA A 241 3.63 8.11 1.34
CA ALA A 241 4.98 8.63 1.54
C ALA A 241 6.00 7.51 1.69
N GLU A 242 7.25 7.76 1.31
CA GLU A 242 8.32 6.78 1.49
C GLU A 242 8.64 6.58 2.97
N LEU A 243 8.69 5.32 3.38
CA LEU A 243 9.11 4.91 4.71
C LEU A 243 10.54 4.35 4.64
N THR A 244 11.45 4.93 5.41
CA THR A 244 12.88 4.57 5.40
C THR A 244 13.43 4.39 6.81
N GLY A 245 14.66 3.86 6.92
CA GLY A 245 15.35 3.67 8.19
C GLY A 245 14.68 2.66 9.12
N LYS A 246 14.86 2.83 10.43
CA LYS A 246 14.40 1.85 11.45
C LYS A 246 12.92 1.51 11.37
N ALA A 247 12.08 2.46 11.00
CA ALA A 247 10.64 2.23 10.88
C ALA A 247 10.33 1.26 9.72
N ALA A 248 11.00 1.43 8.58
CA ALA A 248 10.88 0.49 7.46
C ALA A 248 11.40 -0.91 7.85
N ASP A 249 12.55 -0.98 8.50
CA ASP A 249 13.14 -2.26 8.94
C ASP A 249 12.21 -3.03 9.87
N GLN A 250 11.53 -2.33 10.79
CA GLN A 250 10.54 -2.94 11.69
C GLN A 250 9.34 -3.52 10.94
N VAL A 251 8.82 -2.80 9.94
CA VAL A 251 7.69 -3.27 9.12
C VAL A 251 8.09 -4.50 8.32
N LEU A 252 9.28 -4.48 7.70
CA LEU A 252 9.80 -5.60 6.92
C LEU A 252 10.05 -6.84 7.78
N ALA A 253 10.65 -6.68 8.96
CA ALA A 253 10.90 -7.77 9.92
C ALA A 253 9.58 -8.39 10.43
N GLY A 254 8.56 -7.56 10.72
CA GLY A 254 7.24 -8.02 11.16
C GLY A 254 6.50 -8.84 10.10
N ARG A 255 6.79 -8.63 8.81
CA ARG A 255 6.22 -9.44 7.73
C ARG A 255 6.93 -10.77 7.55
N GLY A 256 8.25 -10.78 7.65
CA GLY A 256 9.04 -12.03 7.59
C GLY A 256 8.61 -13.05 8.65
N ALA A 257 8.26 -12.58 9.85
CA ALA A 257 7.76 -13.43 10.93
C ALA A 257 6.34 -14.00 10.71
N LYS A 258 5.54 -13.41 9.82
CA LYS A 258 4.19 -13.89 9.46
C LYS A 258 4.17 -14.83 8.26
N ALA A 259 5.25 -14.89 7.49
CA ALA A 259 5.39 -15.73 6.30
C ALA A 259 6.09 -17.06 6.58
N ALA A 260 6.65 -17.23 7.78
CA ALA A 260 7.24 -18.46 8.31
C ALA A 260 6.27 -19.19 9.25
#